data_dc3cb84f9bd428d6d59c37cb6a9b21f6
#
_entry.id   dc3cb84f9bd428d6d59c37cb6a9b21f6
#
_cell.length_a   1.000
_cell.length_b   1.000
_cell.length_c   1.000
_cell.angle_alpha   90.00
_cell.angle_beta   90.00
_cell.angle_gamma   90.00
#
_symmetry.space_group_name_H-M   'P 1'
#
loop_
_entity.id
_entity.type
_entity.pdbx_description
1 polymer ?
#
loop_
_entity_poly.entity_id
_entity_poly.type
_entity_poly.pdbx_seq_one_letter_code
_entity_poly.pdbx_strand_id
1 'polypeptide(L)'
;MKKTFHDEYENQDFEVEIPDEIYKKAYDENDYDALYEIGIILETETEISLAVVAEIMEEAYADGEGSDDARYWLEDYRSDDGRFDAWS
;
A
#
# COMPACT_ATOMS: atom_id res chain seq x y z
N MET A 1 -2.59 3.19 -16.46
CA MET A 1 -1.89 4.46 -16.21
C MET A 1 -0.62 4.21 -15.41
N LYS A 2 0.49 4.75 -15.85
CA LYS A 2 1.74 4.59 -15.13
C LYS A 2 1.86 5.63 -14.03
N LYS A 3 2.31 5.18 -12.86
CA LYS A 3 2.54 6.07 -11.74
C LYS A 3 3.88 5.72 -11.10
N THR A 4 4.62 6.74 -10.70
CA THR A 4 5.90 6.56 -10.02
C THR A 4 5.70 6.76 -8.52
N PHE A 5 6.22 5.81 -7.75
CA PHE A 5 6.23 5.89 -6.29
C PHE A 5 7.66 5.97 -5.81
N HIS A 6 7.94 6.88 -4.91
CA HIS A 6 9.26 7.03 -4.33
C HIS A 6 9.37 6.23 -3.05
N ASP A 7 10.39 5.38 -3.00
CA ASP A 7 10.72 4.63 -1.80
C ASP A 7 11.83 5.37 -1.06
N GLU A 8 11.47 6.09 -0.03
CA GLU A 8 12.43 6.88 0.73
C GLU A 8 13.35 6.03 1.60
N TYR A 9 12.97 4.79 1.86
CA TYR A 9 13.77 3.87 2.67
C TYR A 9 14.94 3.28 1.88
N GLU A 10 14.72 3.04 0.59
CA GLU A 10 15.74 2.52 -0.32
C GLU A 10 16.29 3.60 -1.23
N ASN A 11 15.74 4.80 -1.16
CA ASN A 11 16.08 5.95 -2.01
C ASN A 11 16.00 5.57 -3.49
N GLN A 12 14.88 5.00 -3.88
CA GLN A 12 14.64 4.49 -5.23
C GLN A 12 13.22 4.78 -5.67
N ASP A 13 13.05 5.02 -6.98
CA ASP A 13 11.72 5.21 -7.56
C ASP A 13 11.26 3.93 -8.23
N PHE A 14 9.98 3.62 -8.08
CA PHE A 14 9.35 2.48 -8.74
C PHE A 14 8.20 2.97 -9.60
N GLU A 15 8.21 2.59 -10.87
CA GLU A 15 7.12 2.88 -11.78
C GLU A 15 6.26 1.63 -11.91
N VAL A 16 4.95 1.81 -11.79
CA VAL A 16 4.02 0.69 -11.84
C VAL A 16 2.83 1.06 -12.71
N GLU A 17 2.32 0.07 -13.43
CA GLU A 17 1.12 0.22 -14.24
C GLU A 17 -0.10 -0.05 -13.38
N ILE A 18 -0.98 0.95 -13.27
CA ILE A 18 -2.23 0.85 -12.50
C ILE A 18 -3.39 0.92 -13.50
N PRO A 19 -4.35 -0.02 -13.45
CA PRO A 19 -5.54 0.09 -14.30
C PRO A 19 -6.20 1.45 -14.12
N ASP A 20 -6.57 2.08 -15.23
CA ASP A 20 -7.11 3.44 -15.21
C ASP A 20 -8.32 3.54 -14.29
N GLU A 21 -9.18 2.53 -14.29
CA GLU A 21 -10.36 2.50 -13.44
C GLU A 21 -10.00 2.53 -11.95
N ILE A 22 -9.02 1.75 -11.55
CA ILE A 22 -8.57 1.72 -10.16
C ILE A 22 -7.93 3.04 -9.78
N TYR A 23 -7.08 3.57 -10.65
CA TYR A 23 -6.44 4.87 -10.41
C TYR A 23 -7.47 5.97 -10.20
N LYS A 24 -8.45 6.02 -11.09
CA LYS A 24 -9.52 7.02 -11.02
C LYS A 24 -10.32 6.91 -9.72
N LYS A 25 -10.72 5.70 -9.37
CA LYS A 25 -11.48 5.48 -8.13
C LYS A 25 -10.69 5.90 -6.90
N ALA A 26 -9.41 5.53 -6.84
CA ALA A 26 -8.59 5.81 -5.67
C ALA A 26 -8.34 7.29 -5.47
N TYR A 27 -8.02 8.01 -6.53
CA TYR A 27 -7.56 9.40 -6.42
C TYR A 27 -8.62 10.44 -6.75
N ASP A 28 -9.57 10.13 -7.62
CA ASP A 28 -10.62 11.07 -7.99
C ASP A 28 -11.88 10.89 -7.16
N GLU A 29 -12.19 9.65 -6.76
CA GLU A 29 -13.42 9.33 -6.05
C GLU A 29 -13.20 8.97 -4.58
N ASN A 30 -11.96 9.00 -4.13
CA ASN A 30 -11.58 8.65 -2.74
C ASN A 30 -12.09 7.25 -2.33
N ASP A 31 -12.02 6.31 -3.27
CA ASP A 31 -12.41 4.93 -3.00
C ASP A 31 -11.29 4.22 -2.25
N TYR A 32 -11.53 3.89 -1.00
CA TYR A 32 -10.53 3.28 -0.13
C TYR A 32 -10.17 1.86 -0.57
N ASP A 33 -11.12 1.11 -1.11
CA ASP A 33 -10.83 -0.23 -1.61
C ASP A 33 -9.91 -0.18 -2.84
N ALA A 34 -10.11 0.82 -3.70
CA ALA A 34 -9.22 1.03 -4.84
C ALA A 34 -7.81 1.40 -4.39
N LEU A 35 -7.69 2.20 -3.36
CA LEU A 35 -6.39 2.56 -2.79
C LEU A 35 -5.69 1.35 -2.20
N TYR A 36 -6.43 0.47 -1.53
CA TYR A 36 -5.92 -0.81 -1.06
C TYR A 36 -5.36 -1.63 -2.23
N GLU A 37 -6.09 -1.72 -3.35
CA GLU A 37 -5.63 -2.47 -4.51
C GLU A 37 -4.34 -1.90 -5.07
N ILE A 38 -4.17 -0.58 -5.07
CA ILE A 38 -2.90 0.04 -5.47
C ILE A 38 -1.76 -0.43 -4.56
N GLY A 39 -2.00 -0.49 -3.26
CA GLY A 39 -1.01 -1.02 -2.32
C GLY A 39 -0.62 -2.46 -2.64
N ILE A 40 -1.59 -3.30 -2.97
CA ILE A 40 -1.33 -4.69 -3.35
C ILE A 40 -0.53 -4.78 -4.66
N ILE A 41 -0.85 -3.93 -5.63
CA ILE A 41 -0.09 -3.89 -6.88
C ILE A 41 1.37 -3.56 -6.60
N LEU A 42 1.63 -2.56 -5.76
CA LEU A 42 2.99 -2.21 -5.39
C LEU A 42 3.72 -3.36 -4.71
N GLU A 43 3.05 -4.03 -3.79
CA GLU A 43 3.64 -5.16 -3.07
C GLU A 43 3.98 -6.32 -3.99
N THR A 44 3.09 -6.65 -4.92
CA THR A 44 3.24 -7.84 -5.76
C THR A 44 4.01 -7.60 -7.04
N GLU A 45 3.99 -6.38 -7.59
CA GLU A 45 4.59 -6.07 -8.89
C GLU A 45 5.94 -5.37 -8.78
N THR A 46 6.33 -4.93 -7.59
CA THR A 46 7.59 -4.21 -7.40
C THR A 46 8.30 -4.73 -6.16
N GLU A 47 9.55 -4.28 -5.99
CA GLU A 47 10.35 -4.57 -4.80
C GLU A 47 10.33 -3.40 -3.81
N ILE A 48 9.33 -2.54 -3.90
CA ILE A 48 9.20 -1.40 -3.01
C ILE A 48 9.15 -1.85 -1.55
N SER A 49 9.70 -1.05 -0.66
CA SER A 49 9.71 -1.38 0.77
C SER A 49 8.30 -1.54 1.31
N LEU A 50 8.09 -2.55 2.15
CA LEU A 50 6.79 -2.78 2.78
C LEU A 50 6.34 -1.60 3.63
N ALA A 51 7.28 -0.81 4.15
CA ALA A 51 6.95 0.40 4.89
C ALA A 51 6.19 1.41 4.03
N VAL A 52 6.55 1.52 2.73
CA VAL A 52 5.83 2.40 1.81
C VAL A 52 4.44 1.85 1.53
N VAL A 53 4.33 0.54 1.33
CA VAL A 53 3.03 -0.12 1.15
C VAL A 53 2.16 0.10 2.39
N ALA A 54 2.74 0.00 3.58
CA ALA A 54 2.02 0.22 4.84
C ALA A 54 1.46 1.65 4.93
N GLU A 55 2.19 2.65 4.46
CA GLU A 55 1.69 4.03 4.42
C GLU A 55 0.43 4.14 3.54
N ILE A 56 0.45 3.47 2.39
CA ILE A 56 -0.70 3.45 1.50
C ILE A 56 -1.87 2.70 2.15
N MET A 57 -1.58 1.60 2.81
CA MET A 57 -2.62 0.82 3.50
C MET A 57 -3.24 1.60 4.66
N GLU A 58 -2.46 2.43 5.35
CA GLU A 58 -3.01 3.28 6.40
C GLU A 58 -3.96 4.33 5.83
N GLU A 59 -3.62 4.90 4.68
CA GLU A 59 -4.53 5.80 3.99
C GLU A 59 -5.81 5.07 3.55
N ALA A 60 -5.67 3.84 3.05
CA ALA A 60 -6.83 3.04 2.65
C ALA A 60 -7.68 2.62 3.84
N TYR A 61 -7.08 2.42 5.00
CA TYR A 61 -7.78 2.09 6.23
C TYR A 61 -8.58 3.29 6.76
N ALA A 62 -8.03 4.50 6.62
CA ALA A 62 -8.70 5.76 6.99
C ALA A 62 -9.24 5.75 8.42
N ASP A 63 -8.41 5.32 9.37
CA ASP A 63 -8.77 5.23 10.80
C ASP A 63 -10.03 4.39 11.07
N GLY A 64 -10.22 3.35 10.27
CA GLY A 64 -11.34 2.44 10.43
C GLY A 64 -12.57 2.78 9.60
N GLU A 65 -12.53 3.89 8.87
CA GLU A 65 -13.66 4.31 8.03
C GLU A 65 -13.54 3.84 6.58
N GLY A 66 -12.39 3.30 6.21
CA GLY A 66 -12.08 2.91 4.85
C GLY A 66 -12.17 1.41 4.62
N SER A 67 -11.13 0.85 3.98
CA SER A 67 -11.09 -0.54 3.58
C SER A 67 -10.78 -1.48 4.74
N ASP A 68 -11.64 -2.48 4.96
CA ASP A 68 -11.38 -3.55 5.94
C ASP A 68 -10.21 -4.41 5.49
N ASP A 69 -10.02 -4.60 4.19
CA ASP A 69 -8.90 -5.36 3.66
C ASP A 69 -7.58 -4.70 4.00
N ALA A 70 -7.53 -3.37 3.94
CA ALA A 70 -6.35 -2.62 4.34
C ALA A 70 -6.07 -2.80 5.84
N ARG A 71 -7.12 -2.87 6.66
CA ARG A 71 -6.97 -3.15 8.09
C ARG A 71 -6.34 -4.51 8.33
N TYR A 72 -6.82 -5.53 7.64
CA TYR A 72 -6.26 -6.89 7.76
C TYR A 72 -4.80 -6.93 7.30
N TRP A 73 -4.50 -6.26 6.20
CA TRP A 73 -3.13 -6.16 5.70
C TRP A 73 -2.22 -5.53 6.76
N LEU A 74 -2.66 -4.44 7.38
CA LEU A 74 -1.89 -3.75 8.42
C LEU A 74 -1.70 -4.61 9.66
N GLU A 75 -2.72 -5.37 10.06
CA GLU A 75 -2.61 -6.28 11.20
C GLU A 75 -1.54 -7.34 10.93
N ASP A 76 -1.55 -7.93 9.75
CA ASP A 76 -0.54 -8.91 9.35
C ASP A 76 0.85 -8.29 9.31
N TYR A 77 0.97 -7.11 8.75
CA TYR A 77 2.24 -6.40 8.66
C TYR A 77 2.82 -6.12 10.06
N ARG A 78 2.00 -5.62 10.96
CA ARG A 78 2.43 -5.33 12.33
C ARG A 78 2.82 -6.59 13.08
N SER A 79 2.11 -7.68 12.84
CA SER A 79 2.41 -8.99 13.42
C SER A 79 3.76 -9.50 12.93
N ASP A 80 4.01 -9.39 11.63
CA ASP A 80 5.29 -9.78 11.04
C ASP A 80 6.44 -8.93 11.57
N ASP A 81 6.20 -7.64 11.70
CA ASP A 81 7.18 -6.72 12.26
C ASP A 81 7.55 -7.12 13.69
N GLY A 82 6.54 -7.46 14.48
CA GLY A 82 6.77 -7.94 15.83
C GLY A 82 7.58 -9.22 15.87
N ARG A 83 7.34 -10.14 14.91
CA ARG A 83 8.12 -11.36 14.81
C ARG A 83 9.57 -11.08 14.44
N PHE A 84 9.79 -10.16 13.51
CA PHE A 84 11.15 -9.78 13.13
C PHE A 84 11.90 -9.14 14.28
N ASP A 85 11.23 -8.31 15.05
CA ASP A 85 11.81 -7.70 16.23
C ASP A 85 12.24 -8.75 17.25
N ALA A 86 11.44 -9.80 17.40
CA ALA A 86 11.75 -10.89 18.31
C ALA A 86 12.97 -11.69 17.85
N TRP A 87 13.28 -11.67 16.58
CA TRP A 87 14.44 -12.39 16.03
C TRP A 87 15.70 -11.56 16.05
N SER A 88 15.56 -10.26 16.09
CA SER A 88 16.69 -9.36 16.11
C SER A 88 17.09 -9.01 17.54
#